data_73da2132400f6043f155bd3e78c42c4b
#
_entry.id   73da2132400f6043f155bd3e78c42c4b
#
_cell.length_a   1.000
_cell.length_b   1.000
_cell.length_c   1.000
_cell.angle_alpha   90.00
_cell.angle_beta   90.00
_cell.angle_gamma   90.00
#
_symmetry.space_group_name_H-M   'P 1'
#
loop_
_entity.id
_entity.type
_entity.pdbx_description
1 polymer ?
#
loop_
_entity_poly.entity_id
_entity_poly.type
_entity_poly.pdbx_seq_one_letter_code
_entity_poly.pdbx_strand_id
1 'polypeptide(L)'
;MLLTLTRNLYIIRVQHIVDLHTQNAMMARTFLLSPTFFSKHASGELTAKLNNVATLCGMINETIIGAGLSAILSLIYFLQLWIYGRPLLFPAMGIIACQLLLLVLTYRRSSHTQSKYTERAARLSGLEYNMFAGIQKIKLTGSEERAFTRWLDFYTDEARLIYNPALPTRVYQALTALLGIGGTMLIFWSTLSNHIAPSDYIAFSSAFGMMTAAMAQMNSVMPSLARVKPLLDSVRPILLAVPEMEAKAPQVEELLGGIEISDLSFRYQEDGPLVIDDLSLHIKPGEYIGIVGKSGCGKSTLMRLLLGFEKPISGGIYYDNFELAKVDKTSLRRRIGCCLQSGSLFTGDLFHNITITAPWATQEDAWEALRMASLDEDVRRMPMGLNTVVSENGNGFSGGQKQRILIARALISKPDIIFFDEATSALDNISQKQVAENLDKLKCTRVVIAQRLSTIRHCDRIIVLDKGHIAEEGTYEELMAKKGLFSEIAFRQL
;
A
#
# COMPACT_ATOMS: atom_id res chain seq x y z
N MET A 1 40.59 14.55 -10.76
CA MET A 1 39.83 13.50 -11.46
C MET A 1 39.66 12.24 -10.59
N LEU A 2 40.72 11.59 -10.09
CA LEU A 2 40.64 10.39 -9.22
C LEU A 2 39.80 10.62 -7.95
N LEU A 3 40.02 11.72 -7.22
CA LEU A 3 39.25 12.07 -6.02
C LEU A 3 37.75 12.27 -6.27
N THR A 4 37.41 12.85 -7.41
CA THR A 4 35.96 12.98 -7.80
C THR A 4 35.35 11.65 -8.16
N LEU A 5 36.08 10.78 -8.80
CA LEU A 5 35.65 9.42 -9.12
C LEU A 5 35.42 8.58 -7.85
N THR A 6 36.43 8.57 -6.95
CA THR A 6 36.29 7.86 -5.67
C THR A 6 35.14 8.40 -4.82
N ARG A 7 35.01 9.73 -4.72
CA ARG A 7 33.87 10.37 -4.04
C ARG A 7 32.52 9.90 -4.62
N ASN A 8 32.39 9.94 -5.94
CA ASN A 8 31.10 9.56 -6.58
C ASN A 8 30.79 8.07 -6.37
N LEU A 9 31.79 7.20 -6.42
CA LEU A 9 31.62 5.77 -6.12
C LEU A 9 31.16 5.54 -4.67
N TYR A 10 31.75 6.25 -3.70
CA TYR A 10 31.32 6.17 -2.30
C TYR A 10 29.89 6.68 -2.12
N ILE A 11 29.53 7.81 -2.76
CA ILE A 11 28.15 8.36 -2.71
C ILE A 11 27.15 7.34 -3.22
N ILE A 12 27.39 6.76 -4.40
CA ILE A 12 26.52 5.74 -4.99
C ILE A 12 26.38 4.53 -4.07
N ARG A 13 27.47 4.08 -3.47
CA ARG A 13 27.46 2.92 -2.55
C ARG A 13 26.65 3.20 -1.28
N VAL A 14 26.85 4.37 -0.66
CA VAL A 14 26.09 4.79 0.53
C VAL A 14 24.61 4.94 0.17
N GLN A 15 24.31 5.58 -0.95
CA GLN A 15 22.93 5.74 -1.42
C GLN A 15 22.24 4.39 -1.62
N HIS A 16 22.91 3.44 -2.28
CA HIS A 16 22.36 2.09 -2.50
C HIS A 16 22.08 1.34 -1.19
N ILE A 17 23.01 1.41 -0.22
CA ILE A 17 22.84 0.76 1.09
C ILE A 17 21.66 1.39 1.86
N VAL A 18 21.61 2.72 1.92
CA VAL A 18 20.51 3.43 2.62
C VAL A 18 19.17 3.15 1.97
N ASP A 19 19.11 3.19 0.63
CA ASP A 19 17.87 2.93 -0.12
C ASP A 19 17.38 1.50 0.12
N LEU A 20 18.27 0.51 -0.01
CA LEU A 20 17.93 -0.90 0.21
C LEU A 20 17.39 -1.14 1.62
N HIS A 21 18.08 -0.65 2.65
CA HIS A 21 17.64 -0.85 4.04
C HIS A 21 16.33 -0.12 4.34
N THR A 22 16.15 1.10 3.82
CA THR A 22 14.95 1.88 4.07
C THR A 22 13.75 1.28 3.34
N GLN A 23 13.90 0.87 2.08
CA GLN A 23 12.82 0.21 1.34
C GLN A 23 12.42 -1.12 1.97
N ASN A 24 13.39 -1.95 2.38
CA ASN A 24 13.12 -3.20 3.09
C ASN A 24 12.37 -2.95 4.41
N ALA A 25 12.81 -1.98 5.21
CA ALA A 25 12.14 -1.63 6.46
C ALA A 25 10.72 -1.11 6.23
N MET A 26 10.51 -0.27 5.21
CA MET A 26 9.19 0.24 4.86
C MET A 26 8.25 -0.84 4.35
N MET A 27 8.75 -1.74 3.51
CA MET A 27 7.95 -2.87 3.00
C MET A 27 7.58 -3.82 4.14
N ALA A 28 8.55 -4.19 4.99
CA ALA A 28 8.31 -5.00 6.18
C ALA A 28 7.28 -4.33 7.11
N ARG A 29 7.41 -3.00 7.33
CA ARG A 29 6.43 -2.22 8.10
C ARG A 29 5.05 -2.26 7.48
N THR A 30 4.95 -2.12 6.16
CA THR A 30 3.68 -2.13 5.44
C THR A 30 2.96 -3.47 5.63
N PHE A 31 3.66 -4.59 5.53
CA PHE A 31 3.07 -5.92 5.75
C PHE A 31 2.61 -6.19 7.19
N LEU A 32 3.11 -5.42 8.15
CA LEU A 32 2.65 -5.51 9.55
C LEU A 32 1.36 -4.72 9.82
N LEU A 33 0.86 -3.95 8.86
CA LEU A 33 -0.35 -3.14 9.04
C LEU A 33 -1.62 -3.99 8.92
N SER A 34 -2.68 -3.54 9.59
CA SER A 34 -3.97 -4.24 9.57
C SER A 34 -4.63 -4.22 8.18
N PRO A 35 -5.43 -5.23 7.83
CA PRO A 35 -6.22 -5.24 6.60
C PRO A 35 -7.14 -4.03 6.45
N THR A 36 -7.63 -3.46 7.56
CA THR A 36 -8.42 -2.22 7.57
C THR A 36 -7.66 -1.01 7.06
N PHE A 37 -6.33 -0.96 7.25
CA PHE A 37 -5.50 0.10 6.67
C PHE A 37 -5.52 0.02 5.14
N PHE A 38 -5.39 -1.19 4.58
CA PHE A 38 -5.39 -1.39 3.13
C PHE A 38 -6.76 -1.11 2.49
N SER A 39 -7.86 -1.39 3.19
CA SER A 39 -9.21 -1.11 2.68
C SER A 39 -9.51 0.39 2.56
N LYS A 40 -8.84 1.23 3.36
CA LYS A 40 -8.99 2.69 3.35
C LYS A 40 -8.13 3.40 2.29
N HIS A 41 -7.18 2.70 1.68
CA HIS A 41 -6.23 3.26 0.71
C HIS A 41 -6.26 2.45 -0.58
N ALA A 42 -6.27 3.13 -1.73
CA ALA A 42 -6.17 2.44 -3.02
C ALA A 42 -4.77 1.82 -3.19
N SER A 43 -4.70 0.64 -3.81
CA SER A 43 -3.43 -0.07 -4.04
C SER A 43 -2.40 0.78 -4.79
N GLY A 44 -2.84 1.54 -5.81
CA GLY A 44 -1.98 2.47 -6.55
C GLY A 44 -1.45 3.61 -5.69
N GLU A 45 -2.25 4.12 -4.74
CA GLU A 45 -1.83 5.14 -3.78
C GLU A 45 -0.73 4.62 -2.85
N LEU A 46 -0.88 3.39 -2.34
CA LEU A 46 0.13 2.77 -1.48
C LEU A 46 1.43 2.52 -2.22
N THR A 47 1.36 2.03 -3.46
CA THR A 47 2.54 1.86 -4.32
C THR A 47 3.26 3.19 -4.55
N ALA A 48 2.52 4.26 -4.86
CA ALA A 48 3.09 5.59 -5.01
C ALA A 48 3.75 6.10 -3.72
N LYS A 49 3.13 5.87 -2.55
CA LYS A 49 3.71 6.23 -1.25
C LYS A 49 5.01 5.47 -0.96
N LEU A 50 5.09 4.19 -1.30
CA LEU A 50 6.32 3.40 -1.16
C LEU A 50 7.43 3.90 -2.09
N ASN A 51 7.11 4.21 -3.35
CA ASN A 51 8.06 4.81 -4.29
C ASN A 51 8.57 6.19 -3.83
N ASN A 52 7.73 6.96 -3.13
CA ASN A 52 8.13 8.22 -2.54
C ASN A 52 9.23 8.07 -1.47
N VAL A 53 9.32 6.91 -0.81
CA VAL A 53 10.41 6.61 0.13
C VAL A 53 11.76 6.55 -0.57
N ALA A 54 11.85 5.85 -1.70
CA ALA A 54 13.07 5.80 -2.52
C ALA A 54 13.48 7.19 -2.98
N THR A 55 12.51 7.98 -3.44
CA THR A 55 12.74 9.37 -3.85
C THR A 55 13.25 10.22 -2.70
N LEU A 56 12.70 10.07 -1.49
CA LEU A 56 13.17 10.76 -0.28
C LEU A 56 14.62 10.39 0.07
N CYS A 57 14.95 9.10 0.06
CA CYS A 57 16.31 8.63 0.33
C CYS A 57 17.32 9.22 -0.67
N GLY A 58 16.99 9.21 -1.96
CA GLY A 58 17.81 9.83 -3.00
C GLY A 58 18.03 11.33 -2.78
N MET A 59 16.95 12.07 -2.51
CA MET A 59 17.01 13.51 -2.26
C MET A 59 17.81 13.86 -1.00
N ILE A 60 17.63 13.12 0.09
CA ILE A 60 18.37 13.36 1.34
C ILE A 60 19.86 13.15 1.11
N ASN A 61 20.24 12.06 0.45
CA ASN A 61 21.64 11.78 0.16
C ASN A 61 22.26 12.85 -0.75
N GLU A 62 21.60 13.21 -1.84
CA GLU A 62 22.07 14.26 -2.75
C GLU A 62 22.19 15.61 -2.03
N THR A 63 21.20 15.95 -1.19
CA THR A 63 21.18 17.20 -0.45
C THR A 63 22.26 17.24 0.63
N ILE A 64 22.38 16.19 1.46
CA ILE A 64 23.37 16.14 2.56
C ILE A 64 24.78 16.18 1.99
N ILE A 65 25.08 15.39 0.97
CA ILE A 65 26.43 15.29 0.43
C ILE A 65 26.76 16.50 -0.44
N GLY A 66 25.83 16.91 -1.32
CA GLY A 66 26.05 18.06 -2.22
C GLY A 66 26.09 19.40 -1.47
N ALA A 67 25.03 19.72 -0.73
CA ALA A 67 24.91 20.97 -0.02
C ALA A 67 25.77 21.03 1.25
N GLY A 68 25.89 19.90 1.98
CA GLY A 68 26.66 19.83 3.22
C GLY A 68 28.15 20.12 2.99
N LEU A 69 28.75 19.49 1.98
CA LEU A 69 30.15 19.75 1.61
C LEU A 69 30.35 21.20 1.15
N SER A 70 29.44 21.72 0.33
CA SER A 70 29.50 23.11 -0.15
C SER A 70 29.34 24.10 1.00
N ALA A 71 28.50 23.81 2.00
CA ALA A 71 28.36 24.64 3.19
C ALA A 71 29.65 24.67 4.05
N ILE A 72 30.30 23.51 4.25
CA ILE A 72 31.57 23.45 4.98
C ILE A 72 32.68 24.25 4.23
N LEU A 73 32.78 24.06 2.92
CA LEU A 73 33.75 24.81 2.11
C LEU A 73 33.48 26.31 2.12
N SER A 74 32.18 26.72 2.15
CA SER A 74 31.82 28.14 2.22
C SER A 74 32.31 28.82 3.52
N LEU A 75 32.42 28.07 4.63
CA LEU A 75 32.99 28.60 5.88
C LEU A 75 34.51 28.88 5.75
N ILE A 76 35.22 28.02 5.00
CA ILE A 76 36.66 28.22 4.73
C ILE A 76 36.86 29.46 3.85
N TYR A 77 36.04 29.61 2.80
CA TYR A 77 36.09 30.78 1.94
C TYR A 77 35.72 32.07 2.68
N PHE A 78 34.76 32.01 3.61
CA PHE A 78 34.42 33.14 4.46
C PHE A 78 35.65 33.58 5.34
N LEU A 79 36.36 32.60 5.94
CA LEU A 79 37.58 32.89 6.70
C LEU A 79 38.65 33.52 5.82
N GLN A 80 38.80 33.06 4.58
CA GLN A 80 39.76 33.62 3.61
C GLN A 80 39.39 35.07 3.23
N LEU A 81 38.10 35.37 3.03
CA LEU A 81 37.61 36.75 2.82
C LEU A 81 37.94 37.67 3.99
N TRP A 82 37.86 37.15 5.21
CA TRP A 82 38.17 37.90 6.42
C TRP A 82 39.64 38.26 6.54
N ILE A 83 40.54 37.36 6.15
CA ILE A 83 42.00 37.52 6.29
C ILE A 83 42.56 38.50 5.24
N TYR A 84 42.16 38.36 3.97
CA TYR A 84 42.81 39.04 2.84
C TYR A 84 42.22 40.41 2.49
N GLY A 85 41.08 40.82 3.04
CA GLY A 85 40.49 42.06 2.55
C GLY A 85 39.50 42.72 3.49
N ARG A 86 39.93 43.18 4.67
CA ARG A 86 39.07 43.90 5.61
C ARG A 86 38.25 45.04 4.97
N PRO A 87 38.80 45.93 4.09
CA PRO A 87 38.05 46.98 3.44
C PRO A 87 37.04 46.42 2.41
N LEU A 88 37.33 45.29 1.77
CA LEU A 88 36.49 44.64 0.75
C LEU A 88 35.40 43.78 1.37
N LEU A 89 35.48 43.49 2.67
CA LEU A 89 34.58 42.60 3.36
C LEU A 89 33.14 43.16 3.39
N PHE A 90 32.96 44.47 3.66
CA PHE A 90 31.64 45.08 3.75
C PHE A 90 30.82 44.99 2.45
N PRO A 91 31.35 45.37 1.27
CA PRO A 91 30.63 45.19 0.02
C PRO A 91 30.37 43.73 -0.33
N ALA A 92 31.31 42.83 -0.07
CA ALA A 92 31.16 41.40 -0.31
C ALA A 92 30.05 40.80 0.59
N MET A 93 30.03 41.14 1.87
CA MET A 93 28.99 40.70 2.80
C MET A 93 27.58 41.20 2.41
N GLY A 94 27.50 42.46 1.93
CA GLY A 94 26.23 43.00 1.44
C GLY A 94 25.67 42.19 0.25
N ILE A 95 26.54 41.79 -0.68
CA ILE A 95 26.15 40.97 -1.83
C ILE A 95 25.75 39.56 -1.41
N ILE A 96 26.53 38.90 -0.54
CA ILE A 96 26.20 37.59 -0.01
C ILE A 96 24.89 37.62 0.76
N ALA A 97 24.64 38.64 1.58
CA ALA A 97 23.37 38.81 2.30
C ALA A 97 22.18 39.00 1.35
N CYS A 98 22.37 39.76 0.27
CA CYS A 98 21.35 39.90 -0.76
C CYS A 98 21.07 38.60 -1.50
N GLN A 99 22.10 37.80 -1.84
CA GLN A 99 21.95 36.48 -2.43
C GLN A 99 21.22 35.50 -1.48
N LEU A 100 21.56 35.50 -0.19
CA LEU A 100 20.86 34.70 0.83
C LEU A 100 19.40 35.10 0.97
N LEU A 101 19.10 36.40 0.98
CA LEU A 101 17.72 36.88 1.03
C LEU A 101 16.93 36.39 -0.19
N LEU A 102 17.48 36.53 -1.38
CA LEU A 102 16.86 36.01 -2.61
C LEU A 102 16.65 34.51 -2.56
N LEU A 103 17.62 33.75 -2.04
CA LEU A 103 17.51 32.30 -1.87
C LEU A 103 16.33 31.93 -0.97
N VAL A 104 16.20 32.58 0.19
CA VAL A 104 15.09 32.34 1.14
C VAL A 104 13.74 32.70 0.56
N LEU A 105 13.62 33.83 -0.15
CA LEU A 105 12.39 34.25 -0.80
C LEU A 105 11.95 33.25 -1.90
N THR A 106 12.91 32.83 -2.70
CA THR A 106 12.66 31.84 -3.77
C THR A 106 12.26 30.50 -3.19
N TYR A 107 12.95 30.04 -2.13
CA TYR A 107 12.61 28.79 -1.45
C TYR A 107 11.16 28.79 -0.93
N ARG A 108 10.76 29.81 -0.18
CA ARG A 108 9.38 29.91 0.35
C ARG A 108 8.34 29.86 -0.77
N ARG A 109 8.60 30.54 -1.88
CA ARG A 109 7.69 30.55 -3.03
C ARG A 109 7.67 29.21 -3.78
N SER A 110 8.84 28.62 -4.00
CA SER A 110 9.00 27.34 -4.69
C SER A 110 8.35 26.20 -3.89
N SER A 111 8.52 26.17 -2.56
CA SER A 111 7.91 25.16 -1.70
C SER A 111 6.38 25.14 -1.79
N HIS A 112 5.75 26.31 -1.82
CA HIS A 112 4.29 26.40 -1.96
C HIS A 112 3.81 25.91 -3.35
N THR A 113 4.54 26.27 -4.40
CA THR A 113 4.22 25.82 -5.76
C THR A 113 4.43 24.33 -5.92
N GLN A 114 5.50 23.79 -5.32
CA GLN A 114 5.83 22.37 -5.35
C GLN A 114 4.77 21.50 -4.62
N SER A 115 4.24 21.98 -3.48
CA SER A 115 3.14 21.29 -2.79
C SER A 115 1.91 21.17 -3.68
N LYS A 116 1.51 22.27 -4.34
CA LYS A 116 0.40 22.26 -5.30
C LYS A 116 0.65 21.33 -6.50
N TYR A 117 1.88 21.34 -7.00
CA TYR A 117 2.26 20.44 -8.09
C TYR A 117 2.11 18.96 -7.68
N THR A 118 2.66 18.58 -6.54
CA THR A 118 2.58 17.19 -6.04
C THR A 118 1.12 16.72 -5.87
N GLU A 119 0.25 17.60 -5.37
CA GLU A 119 -1.18 17.29 -5.22
C GLU A 119 -1.86 17.09 -6.59
N ARG A 120 -1.60 17.97 -7.56
CA ARG A 120 -2.20 17.87 -8.92
C ARG A 120 -1.67 16.64 -9.66
N ALA A 121 -0.38 16.38 -9.59
CA ALA A 121 0.24 15.19 -10.17
C ALA A 121 -0.37 13.90 -9.61
N ALA A 122 -0.61 13.82 -8.30
CA ALA A 122 -1.27 12.68 -7.69
C ALA A 122 -2.72 12.50 -8.19
N ARG A 123 -3.47 13.59 -8.37
CA ARG A 123 -4.84 13.55 -8.94
C ARG A 123 -4.83 13.09 -10.40
N LEU A 124 -3.88 13.57 -11.20
CA LEU A 124 -3.73 13.17 -12.60
C LEU A 124 -3.41 11.68 -12.70
N SER A 125 -2.42 11.19 -11.94
CA SER A 125 -2.07 9.76 -11.92
C SER A 125 -3.25 8.89 -11.47
N GLY A 126 -4.05 9.34 -10.51
CA GLY A 126 -5.27 8.65 -10.10
C GLY A 126 -6.31 8.58 -11.22
N LEU A 127 -6.47 9.66 -11.99
CA LEU A 127 -7.36 9.69 -13.16
C LEU A 127 -6.88 8.74 -14.26
N GLU A 128 -5.59 8.76 -14.58
CA GLU A 128 -4.95 7.86 -15.57
C GLU A 128 -5.17 6.40 -15.20
N TYR A 129 -4.90 6.04 -13.95
CA TYR A 129 -5.14 4.68 -13.46
C TYR A 129 -6.62 4.26 -13.66
N ASN A 130 -7.56 5.11 -13.28
CA ASN A 130 -8.99 4.81 -13.44
C ASN A 130 -9.41 4.68 -14.91
N MET A 131 -8.83 5.49 -15.81
CA MET A 131 -9.09 5.39 -17.25
C MET A 131 -8.57 4.09 -17.83
N PHE A 132 -7.33 3.69 -17.48
CA PHE A 132 -6.77 2.43 -17.95
C PHE A 132 -7.48 1.21 -17.35
N ALA A 133 -7.83 1.24 -16.07
CA ALA A 133 -8.63 0.20 -15.44
C ALA A 133 -10.03 0.06 -16.08
N GLY A 134 -10.61 1.18 -16.52
CA GLY A 134 -11.91 1.24 -17.19
C GLY A 134 -11.86 1.26 -18.71
N ILE A 135 -10.73 0.97 -19.36
CA ILE A 135 -10.53 1.16 -20.80
C ILE A 135 -11.54 0.43 -21.68
N GLN A 136 -11.92 -0.80 -21.27
CA GLN A 136 -12.94 -1.56 -21.98
C GLN A 136 -14.28 -0.84 -22.02
N LYS A 137 -14.70 -0.22 -20.92
CA LYS A 137 -15.94 0.55 -20.84
C LYS A 137 -15.88 1.81 -21.69
N ILE A 138 -14.74 2.52 -21.70
CA ILE A 138 -14.50 3.70 -22.55
C ILE A 138 -14.63 3.30 -24.01
N LYS A 139 -14.00 2.18 -24.42
CA LYS A 139 -14.07 1.65 -25.79
C LYS A 139 -15.48 1.21 -26.19
N LEU A 140 -16.19 0.49 -25.32
CA LEU A 140 -17.55 0.04 -25.58
C LEU A 140 -18.55 1.20 -25.77
N THR A 141 -18.32 2.31 -25.09
CA THR A 141 -19.21 3.48 -25.16
C THR A 141 -18.78 4.53 -26.18
N GLY A 142 -17.64 4.34 -26.88
CA GLY A 142 -17.09 5.32 -27.82
C GLY A 142 -16.82 6.70 -27.18
N SER A 143 -16.41 6.70 -25.89
CA SER A 143 -16.25 7.93 -25.11
C SER A 143 -14.79 8.37 -24.96
N GLU A 144 -13.92 7.96 -25.89
CA GLU A 144 -12.49 8.27 -25.86
C GLU A 144 -12.22 9.78 -25.88
N GLU A 145 -12.95 10.53 -26.69
CA GLU A 145 -12.78 11.98 -26.80
C GLU A 145 -13.14 12.70 -25.48
N ARG A 146 -14.21 12.26 -24.82
CA ARG A 146 -14.58 12.78 -23.48
C ARG A 146 -13.55 12.44 -22.42
N ALA A 147 -13.03 11.22 -22.45
CA ALA A 147 -11.97 10.77 -21.55
C ALA A 147 -10.70 11.60 -21.79
N PHE A 148 -10.30 11.80 -23.05
CA PHE A 148 -9.15 12.61 -23.42
C PHE A 148 -9.31 14.08 -22.99
N THR A 149 -10.47 14.68 -23.25
CA THR A 149 -10.74 16.08 -22.83
C THR A 149 -10.61 16.22 -21.30
N ARG A 150 -11.17 15.27 -20.55
CA ARG A 150 -11.05 15.28 -19.09
C ARG A 150 -9.62 15.13 -18.61
N TRP A 151 -8.83 14.26 -19.24
CA TRP A 151 -7.41 14.11 -18.96
C TRP A 151 -6.64 15.40 -19.29
N LEU A 152 -6.93 16.02 -20.44
CA LEU A 152 -6.29 17.24 -20.89
C LEU A 152 -6.51 18.41 -19.90
N ASP A 153 -7.70 18.54 -19.32
CA ASP A 153 -8.00 19.56 -18.31
C ASP A 153 -7.09 19.40 -17.07
N PHE A 154 -6.98 18.18 -16.55
CA PHE A 154 -6.11 17.90 -15.41
C PHE A 154 -4.61 18.08 -15.77
N TYR A 155 -4.21 17.62 -16.94
CA TYR A 155 -2.83 17.77 -17.41
C TYR A 155 -2.45 19.24 -17.63
N THR A 156 -3.31 20.05 -18.24
CA THR A 156 -3.04 21.47 -18.45
C THR A 156 -2.92 22.24 -17.14
N ASP A 157 -3.71 21.87 -16.12
CA ASP A 157 -3.64 22.47 -14.79
C ASP A 157 -2.31 22.13 -14.07
N GLU A 158 -1.80 20.91 -14.24
CA GLU A 158 -0.46 20.52 -13.77
C GLU A 158 0.65 21.20 -14.57
N ALA A 159 0.56 21.15 -15.90
CA ALA A 159 1.54 21.71 -16.81
C ALA A 159 1.74 23.23 -16.61
N ARG A 160 0.68 23.97 -16.29
CA ARG A 160 0.78 25.40 -15.97
C ARG A 160 1.70 25.67 -14.78
N LEU A 161 1.76 24.80 -13.80
CA LEU A 161 2.66 24.98 -12.65
C LEU A 161 4.14 24.74 -13.01
N ILE A 162 4.41 23.86 -13.99
CA ILE A 162 5.77 23.55 -14.46
C ILE A 162 6.26 24.62 -15.42
N TYR A 163 5.46 24.88 -16.47
CA TYR A 163 5.88 25.72 -17.59
C TYR A 163 5.65 27.23 -17.36
N ASN A 164 4.84 27.56 -16.34
CA ASN A 164 4.59 28.94 -15.96
C ASN A 164 4.87 29.19 -14.46
N PRO A 165 6.11 28.91 -13.97
CA PRO A 165 6.45 29.15 -12.58
C PRO A 165 6.34 30.64 -12.24
N ALA A 166 6.17 30.95 -10.95
CA ALA A 166 6.06 32.32 -10.46
C ALA A 166 7.27 33.18 -10.89
N LEU A 167 7.05 34.45 -11.18
CA LEU A 167 8.09 35.38 -11.62
C LEU A 167 9.39 35.34 -10.81
N PRO A 168 9.37 35.30 -9.46
CA PRO A 168 10.60 35.19 -8.68
C PRO A 168 11.46 33.98 -9.05
N THR A 169 10.84 32.85 -9.35
CA THR A 169 11.56 31.62 -9.72
C THR A 169 12.20 31.71 -11.09
N ARG A 170 11.55 32.43 -12.05
CA ARG A 170 12.08 32.63 -13.39
C ARG A 170 13.26 33.57 -13.42
N VAL A 171 13.17 34.68 -12.70
CA VAL A 171 14.20 35.74 -12.71
C VAL A 171 15.33 35.49 -11.72
N TYR A 172 15.18 34.53 -10.83
CA TYR A 172 16.16 34.25 -9.78
C TYR A 172 17.57 33.98 -10.32
N GLN A 173 17.70 33.14 -11.35
CA GLN A 173 19.00 32.82 -11.95
C GLN A 173 19.63 34.05 -12.58
N ALA A 174 18.84 34.86 -13.27
CA ALA A 174 19.31 36.12 -13.87
C ALA A 174 19.72 37.13 -12.78
N LEU A 175 18.92 37.28 -11.71
CA LEU A 175 19.24 38.15 -10.59
C LEU A 175 20.52 37.76 -9.86
N THR A 176 20.67 36.44 -9.56
CA THR A 176 21.90 35.94 -8.93
C THR A 176 23.15 36.12 -9.79
N ALA A 177 23.03 35.93 -11.12
CA ALA A 177 24.10 36.18 -12.03
C ALA A 177 24.47 37.70 -12.11
N LEU A 178 23.46 38.56 -12.16
CA LEU A 178 23.66 40.02 -12.12
C LEU A 178 24.30 40.48 -10.82
N LEU A 179 23.87 39.93 -9.67
CA LEU A 179 24.49 40.21 -8.36
C LEU A 179 25.95 39.69 -8.31
N GLY A 180 26.25 38.57 -8.95
CA GLY A 180 27.61 38.03 -9.05
C GLY A 180 28.52 38.98 -9.87
N ILE A 181 28.07 39.35 -11.06
CA ILE A 181 28.82 40.29 -11.94
C ILE A 181 28.92 41.67 -11.29
N GLY A 182 27.82 42.22 -10.81
CA GLY A 182 27.82 43.51 -10.13
C GLY A 182 28.70 43.50 -8.87
N GLY A 183 28.71 42.37 -8.18
CA GLY A 183 29.56 42.14 -7.01
C GLY A 183 31.04 42.16 -7.35
N THR A 184 31.47 41.46 -8.40
CA THR A 184 32.87 41.48 -8.83
C THR A 184 33.30 42.88 -9.28
N MET A 185 32.44 43.64 -9.98
CA MET A 185 32.68 45.04 -10.35
C MET A 185 32.82 45.96 -9.15
N LEU A 186 31.95 45.78 -8.14
CA LEU A 186 31.94 46.57 -6.91
C LEU A 186 33.18 46.30 -6.06
N ILE A 187 33.60 45.05 -5.98
CA ILE A 187 34.84 44.64 -5.32
C ILE A 187 36.06 45.24 -6.06
N PHE A 188 36.09 45.21 -7.40
CA PHE A 188 37.13 45.77 -8.19
C PHE A 188 37.22 47.32 -8.00
N TRP A 189 36.10 48.01 -8.04
CA TRP A 189 36.02 49.44 -7.74
C TRP A 189 36.53 49.75 -6.33
N SER A 190 36.12 48.99 -5.33
CA SER A 190 36.54 49.16 -3.94
C SER A 190 38.05 48.93 -3.77
N THR A 191 38.65 48.01 -4.55
CA THR A 191 40.09 47.73 -4.56
C THR A 191 40.89 48.94 -5.05
N LEU A 192 40.44 49.55 -6.14
CA LEU A 192 41.04 50.77 -6.67
C LEU A 192 41.00 51.95 -5.70
N SER A 193 39.83 52.11 -5.04
CA SER A 193 39.61 53.21 -4.11
C SER A 193 40.42 53.05 -2.79
N ASN A 194 40.73 51.85 -2.37
CA ASN A 194 41.45 51.55 -1.14
C ASN A 194 42.93 51.21 -1.35
N HIS A 195 43.48 51.34 -2.59
CA HIS A 195 44.87 51.04 -2.95
C HIS A 195 45.38 49.66 -2.47
N ILE A 196 44.52 48.62 -2.61
CA ILE A 196 44.85 47.24 -2.19
C ILE A 196 45.84 46.60 -3.15
N ALA A 197 46.77 45.83 -2.63
CA ALA A 197 47.78 45.11 -3.45
C ALA A 197 47.11 44.16 -4.45
N PRO A 198 47.58 44.03 -5.68
CA PRO A 198 47.02 43.11 -6.66
C PRO A 198 46.96 41.65 -6.20
N SER A 199 47.94 41.21 -5.40
CA SER A 199 47.99 39.86 -4.79
C SER A 199 46.77 39.60 -3.89
N ASP A 200 46.44 40.58 -3.04
CA ASP A 200 45.32 40.46 -2.08
C ASP A 200 43.99 40.54 -2.81
N TYR A 201 43.86 41.36 -3.85
CA TYR A 201 42.70 41.37 -4.72
C TYR A 201 42.44 40.03 -5.40
N ILE A 202 43.50 39.39 -5.97
CA ILE A 202 43.39 38.08 -6.62
C ILE A 202 42.93 37.03 -5.62
N ALA A 203 43.51 37.00 -4.42
CA ALA A 203 43.17 36.07 -3.37
C ALA A 203 41.70 36.28 -2.89
N PHE A 204 41.31 37.55 -2.67
CA PHE A 204 39.94 37.90 -2.26
C PHE A 204 38.93 37.61 -3.35
N SER A 205 39.18 37.99 -4.62
CA SER A 205 38.29 37.74 -5.74
C SER A 205 38.07 36.26 -6.01
N SER A 206 39.12 35.45 -5.87
CA SER A 206 39.05 33.99 -5.95
C SER A 206 38.13 33.42 -4.86
N ALA A 207 38.34 33.81 -3.60
CA ALA A 207 37.48 33.38 -2.47
C ALA A 207 36.04 33.83 -2.62
N PHE A 208 35.79 35.04 -3.10
CA PHE A 208 34.46 35.56 -3.38
C PHE A 208 33.78 34.78 -4.53
N GLY A 209 34.52 34.47 -5.59
CA GLY A 209 34.02 33.64 -6.70
C GLY A 209 33.63 32.24 -6.25
N MET A 210 34.42 31.61 -5.39
CA MET A 210 34.10 30.30 -4.81
C MET A 210 32.87 30.35 -3.87
N MET A 211 32.77 31.43 -3.09
CA MET A 211 31.60 31.64 -2.21
C MET A 211 30.31 31.82 -3.00
N THR A 212 30.32 32.62 -4.08
CA THR A 212 29.15 32.80 -4.97
C THR A 212 28.82 31.52 -5.72
N ALA A 213 29.80 30.72 -6.11
CA ALA A 213 29.59 29.42 -6.72
C ALA A 213 28.94 28.43 -5.71
N ALA A 214 29.37 28.42 -4.45
CA ALA A 214 28.75 27.63 -3.40
C ALA A 214 27.26 28.03 -3.18
N MET A 215 26.95 29.33 -3.19
CA MET A 215 25.56 29.82 -3.14
C MET A 215 24.73 29.37 -4.35
N ALA A 216 25.31 29.37 -5.55
CA ALA A 216 24.65 28.86 -6.74
C ALA A 216 24.35 27.34 -6.65
N GLN A 217 25.27 26.55 -6.09
CA GLN A 217 25.03 25.13 -5.81
C GLN A 217 23.93 24.91 -4.77
N MET A 218 23.89 25.69 -3.70
CA MET A 218 22.78 25.61 -2.72
C MET A 218 21.43 25.86 -3.38
N ASN A 219 21.37 26.77 -4.36
CA ASN A 219 20.13 27.02 -5.09
C ASN A 219 19.66 25.81 -5.93
N SER A 220 20.55 25.02 -6.51
CA SER A 220 20.18 23.83 -7.28
C SER A 220 19.52 22.74 -6.40
N VAL A 221 19.82 22.72 -5.13
CA VAL A 221 19.26 21.77 -4.14
C VAL A 221 17.90 22.22 -3.58
N MET A 222 17.56 23.50 -3.68
CA MET A 222 16.31 24.06 -3.12
C MET A 222 15.04 23.40 -3.63
N PRO A 223 14.86 23.02 -4.90
CA PRO A 223 13.69 22.30 -5.36
C PRO A 223 13.54 20.93 -4.70
N SER A 224 14.66 20.23 -4.48
CA SER A 224 14.69 18.94 -3.79
C SER A 224 14.26 19.08 -2.32
N LEU A 225 14.82 20.07 -1.61
CA LEU A 225 14.40 20.39 -0.23
C LEU A 225 12.91 20.77 -0.12
N ALA A 226 12.38 21.50 -1.09
CA ALA A 226 10.97 21.86 -1.11
C ALA A 226 10.02 20.67 -1.26
N ARG A 227 10.48 19.55 -1.83
CA ARG A 227 9.73 18.30 -1.99
C ARG A 227 9.79 17.40 -0.76
N VAL A 228 10.80 17.52 0.10
CA VAL A 228 10.98 16.61 1.25
C VAL A 228 9.75 16.59 2.14
N LYS A 229 9.22 17.74 2.53
CA LYS A 229 8.05 17.81 3.41
C LYS A 229 6.79 17.16 2.79
N PRO A 230 6.35 17.48 1.57
CA PRO A 230 5.20 16.82 0.93
C PRO A 230 5.38 15.30 0.80
N LEU A 231 6.57 14.84 0.45
CA LEU A 231 6.86 13.41 0.34
C LEU A 231 6.82 12.72 1.71
N LEU A 232 7.40 13.34 2.73
CA LEU A 232 7.35 12.84 4.11
C LEU A 232 5.90 12.75 4.62
N ASP A 233 5.10 13.79 4.39
CA ASP A 233 3.69 13.81 4.76
C ASP A 233 2.89 12.71 4.02
N SER A 234 3.25 12.38 2.78
CA SER A 234 2.63 11.28 2.03
C SER A 234 2.92 9.90 2.63
N VAL A 235 4.12 9.70 3.18
CA VAL A 235 4.57 8.43 3.77
C VAL A 235 4.14 8.29 5.24
N ARG A 236 3.93 9.42 5.92
CA ARG A 236 3.57 9.50 7.34
C ARG A 236 2.43 8.56 7.77
N PRO A 237 1.32 8.37 7.01
CA PRO A 237 0.26 7.43 7.39
C PRO A 237 0.77 5.99 7.57
N ILE A 238 1.71 5.52 6.73
CA ILE A 238 2.31 4.18 6.85
C ILE A 238 3.19 4.07 8.09
N LEU A 239 3.96 5.14 8.38
CA LEU A 239 4.87 5.18 9.53
C LEU A 239 4.14 5.22 10.86
N LEU A 240 3.04 5.98 10.95
CA LEU A 240 2.27 6.17 12.18
C LEU A 240 1.16 5.14 12.40
N ALA A 241 0.78 4.39 11.37
CA ALA A 241 -0.23 3.35 11.51
C ALA A 241 0.21 2.29 12.53
N VAL A 242 -0.73 1.90 13.38
CA VAL A 242 -0.49 0.87 14.40
C VAL A 242 -0.38 -0.49 13.73
N PRO A 243 0.63 -1.31 14.03
CA PRO A 243 0.71 -2.69 13.55
C PRO A 243 -0.51 -3.49 13.95
N GLU A 244 -0.83 -4.52 13.16
CA GLU A 244 -1.94 -5.41 13.46
C GLU A 244 -1.73 -6.19 14.77
N MET A 245 -0.47 -6.46 15.09
CA MET A 245 -0.09 -7.35 16.19
C MET A 245 0.95 -6.73 17.11
N GLU A 246 0.89 -7.13 18.38
CA GLU A 246 1.95 -6.86 19.35
C GLU A 246 3.10 -7.85 19.16
N ALA A 247 4.33 -7.39 19.35
CA ALA A 247 5.54 -8.19 19.11
C ALA A 247 5.70 -9.43 20.00
N LYS A 248 4.84 -9.62 21.02
CA LYS A 248 4.92 -10.71 22.02
C LYS A 248 3.61 -11.49 22.18
N ALA A 249 2.71 -11.47 21.19
CA ALA A 249 1.47 -12.23 21.26
C ALA A 249 1.76 -13.74 21.26
N PRO A 250 1.04 -14.56 22.07
CA PRO A 250 1.20 -16.00 22.11
C PRO A 250 0.89 -16.64 20.77
N GLN A 251 1.73 -17.59 20.35
CA GLN A 251 1.54 -18.34 19.11
C GLN A 251 0.54 -19.47 19.31
N VAL A 252 -0.23 -19.74 18.26
CA VAL A 252 -1.17 -20.86 18.22
C VAL A 252 -0.49 -22.00 17.44
N GLU A 253 -0.11 -23.06 18.16
CA GLU A 253 0.55 -24.23 17.56
C GLU A 253 -0.45 -25.24 17.04
N GLU A 254 -1.54 -25.49 17.77
CA GLU A 254 -2.60 -26.46 17.44
C GLU A 254 -3.97 -25.86 17.73
N LEU A 255 -4.97 -26.24 16.91
CA LEU A 255 -6.38 -25.93 17.12
C LEU A 255 -7.21 -27.20 17.04
N LEU A 256 -8.17 -27.33 17.95
CA LEU A 256 -9.22 -28.35 17.87
C LEU A 256 -10.31 -27.94 16.89
N GLY A 257 -10.47 -26.62 16.68
CA GLY A 257 -11.38 -26.04 15.73
C GLY A 257 -12.68 -25.50 16.34
N GLY A 258 -12.78 -25.35 17.65
CA GLY A 258 -13.91 -24.69 18.31
C GLY A 258 -13.86 -23.16 18.06
N ILE A 259 -15.03 -22.55 17.88
CA ILE A 259 -15.15 -21.10 17.74
C ILE A 259 -16.25 -20.61 18.67
N GLU A 260 -15.96 -19.63 19.51
CA GLU A 260 -16.92 -18.99 20.37
C GLU A 260 -16.97 -17.48 20.11
N ILE A 261 -18.15 -16.97 19.96
CA ILE A 261 -18.45 -15.54 19.79
C ILE A 261 -19.35 -15.15 20.97
N SER A 262 -18.95 -14.15 21.75
CA SER A 262 -19.67 -13.69 22.93
C SER A 262 -20.00 -12.20 22.81
N ASP A 263 -21.29 -11.88 22.81
CA ASP A 263 -21.87 -10.52 22.86
C ASP A 263 -21.24 -9.54 21.85
N LEU A 264 -20.98 -10.04 20.63
CA LEU A 264 -20.23 -9.35 19.60
C LEU A 264 -21.05 -8.23 18.97
N SER A 265 -20.53 -6.99 19.05
CA SER A 265 -21.12 -5.86 18.33
C SER A 265 -20.09 -5.12 17.48
N PHE A 266 -20.51 -4.69 16.29
CA PHE A 266 -19.63 -4.02 15.33
C PHE A 266 -20.35 -3.01 14.44
N ARG A 267 -19.65 -1.90 14.13
CA ARG A 267 -19.99 -0.91 13.09
C ARG A 267 -18.74 -0.44 12.37
N TYR A 268 -18.86 -0.01 11.12
CA TYR A 268 -17.74 0.48 10.31
C TYR A 268 -17.35 1.95 10.62
N GLN A 269 -18.30 2.77 11.05
CA GLN A 269 -18.11 4.19 11.38
C GLN A 269 -18.60 4.45 12.79
N GLU A 270 -17.94 5.34 13.54
CA GLU A 270 -18.27 5.63 14.95
C GLU A 270 -19.72 6.06 15.14
N ASP A 271 -20.28 6.85 14.21
CA ASP A 271 -21.67 7.31 14.24
C ASP A 271 -22.62 6.49 13.33
N GLY A 272 -22.11 5.38 12.75
CA GLY A 272 -22.89 4.53 11.84
C GLY A 272 -23.79 3.52 12.57
N PRO A 273 -24.75 2.91 11.85
CA PRO A 273 -25.60 1.84 12.41
C PRO A 273 -24.74 0.60 12.74
N LEU A 274 -25.19 -0.15 13.75
CA LEU A 274 -24.61 -1.45 14.06
C LEU A 274 -24.88 -2.41 12.89
N VAL A 275 -23.83 -3.09 12.44
CA VAL A 275 -23.88 -4.12 11.38
C VAL A 275 -24.00 -5.51 12.00
N ILE A 276 -23.35 -5.72 13.13
CA ILE A 276 -23.52 -6.86 14.04
C ILE A 276 -23.90 -6.26 15.38
N ASP A 277 -24.89 -6.87 16.04
CA ASP A 277 -25.49 -6.34 17.25
C ASP A 277 -25.78 -7.48 18.22
N ASP A 278 -25.02 -7.53 19.32
CA ASP A 278 -25.14 -8.51 20.40
C ASP A 278 -25.22 -9.98 19.92
N LEU A 279 -24.28 -10.37 19.04
CA LEU A 279 -24.26 -11.69 18.44
C LEU A 279 -23.42 -12.63 19.28
N SER A 280 -24.05 -13.71 19.77
CA SER A 280 -23.40 -14.82 20.47
C SER A 280 -23.62 -16.12 19.70
N LEU A 281 -22.53 -16.89 19.47
CA LEU A 281 -22.57 -18.12 18.70
C LEU A 281 -21.44 -19.06 19.18
N HIS A 282 -21.77 -20.31 19.38
CA HIS A 282 -20.81 -21.36 19.71
C HIS A 282 -20.77 -22.40 18.60
N ILE A 283 -19.58 -22.70 18.05
CA ILE A 283 -19.33 -23.68 17.00
C ILE A 283 -18.42 -24.78 17.57
N LYS A 284 -18.87 -26.01 17.49
CA LYS A 284 -18.11 -27.16 18.02
C LYS A 284 -16.97 -27.56 17.07
N PRO A 285 -15.87 -28.13 17.58
CA PRO A 285 -14.83 -28.71 16.73
C PRO A 285 -15.42 -29.73 15.74
N GLY A 286 -15.03 -29.60 14.46
CA GLY A 286 -15.49 -30.45 13.37
C GLY A 286 -16.90 -30.17 12.87
N GLU A 287 -17.64 -29.21 13.42
CA GLU A 287 -19.00 -28.86 13.02
C GLU A 287 -19.01 -28.17 11.65
N TYR A 288 -20.01 -28.49 10.81
CA TYR A 288 -20.25 -27.82 9.53
C TYR A 288 -21.42 -26.86 9.65
N ILE A 289 -21.12 -25.56 9.68
CA ILE A 289 -22.14 -24.51 9.85
C ILE A 289 -22.36 -23.73 8.55
N GLY A 290 -23.62 -23.54 8.20
CA GLY A 290 -24.08 -22.65 7.14
C GLY A 290 -24.58 -21.31 7.70
N ILE A 291 -24.06 -20.18 7.21
CA ILE A 291 -24.54 -18.85 7.55
C ILE A 291 -25.33 -18.30 6.36
N VAL A 292 -26.59 -18.02 6.57
CA VAL A 292 -27.52 -17.51 5.55
C VAL A 292 -28.19 -16.22 5.99
N GLY A 293 -28.77 -15.49 5.07
CA GLY A 293 -29.51 -14.24 5.35
C GLY A 293 -29.57 -13.34 4.13
N LYS A 294 -30.41 -12.32 4.20
CA LYS A 294 -30.57 -11.33 3.13
C LYS A 294 -29.26 -10.59 2.82
N SER A 295 -29.14 -10.04 1.61
CA SER A 295 -27.98 -9.18 1.30
C SER A 295 -27.91 -8.01 2.27
N GLY A 296 -26.71 -7.71 2.77
CA GLY A 296 -26.49 -6.61 3.72
C GLY A 296 -26.81 -6.92 5.19
N CYS A 297 -27.21 -8.14 5.57
CA CYS A 297 -27.51 -8.49 6.97
C CYS A 297 -26.26 -8.71 7.86
N GLY A 298 -25.02 -8.60 7.33
CA GLY A 298 -23.79 -8.69 8.12
C GLY A 298 -22.96 -9.96 7.93
N LYS A 299 -23.30 -10.91 7.03
CA LYS A 299 -22.57 -12.19 6.82
C LYS A 299 -21.07 -12.00 6.55
N SER A 300 -20.73 -11.26 5.51
CA SER A 300 -19.32 -11.01 5.16
C SER A 300 -18.60 -10.17 6.21
N THR A 301 -19.33 -9.33 6.95
CA THR A 301 -18.79 -8.59 8.09
C THR A 301 -18.45 -9.54 9.24
N LEU A 302 -19.31 -10.50 9.55
CA LEU A 302 -19.05 -11.53 10.55
C LEU A 302 -17.80 -12.35 10.16
N MET A 303 -17.69 -12.76 8.89
CA MET A 303 -16.50 -13.45 8.38
C MET A 303 -15.22 -12.62 8.56
N ARG A 304 -15.27 -11.32 8.28
CA ARG A 304 -14.12 -10.41 8.47
C ARG A 304 -13.73 -10.28 9.94
N LEU A 305 -14.71 -10.27 10.85
CA LEU A 305 -14.49 -10.25 12.28
C LEU A 305 -13.85 -11.57 12.76
N LEU A 306 -14.35 -12.71 12.30
CA LEU A 306 -13.75 -14.03 12.59
C LEU A 306 -12.32 -14.13 12.10
N LEU A 307 -11.98 -13.62 10.94
CA LEU A 307 -10.60 -13.58 10.43
C LEU A 307 -9.73 -12.52 11.12
N GLY A 308 -10.30 -11.72 12.02
CA GLY A 308 -9.61 -10.65 12.71
C GLY A 308 -9.21 -9.49 11.79
N PHE A 309 -9.89 -9.32 10.63
CA PHE A 309 -9.67 -8.20 9.73
C PHE A 309 -10.31 -6.91 10.26
N GLU A 310 -11.32 -7.03 11.09
CA GLU A 310 -11.98 -5.93 11.80
C GLU A 310 -11.88 -6.14 13.31
N LYS A 311 -11.99 -5.05 14.09
CA LYS A 311 -12.02 -5.11 15.56
C LYS A 311 -13.44 -4.87 16.03
N PRO A 312 -14.01 -5.73 16.88
CA PRO A 312 -15.32 -5.48 17.47
C PRO A 312 -15.31 -4.25 18.39
N ILE A 313 -16.47 -3.65 18.58
CA ILE A 313 -16.68 -2.55 19.54
C ILE A 313 -16.85 -3.11 20.94
N SER A 314 -17.60 -4.21 21.05
CA SER A 314 -17.82 -4.96 22.29
C SER A 314 -17.88 -6.45 22.00
N GLY A 315 -17.74 -7.25 23.03
CA GLY A 315 -17.71 -8.70 22.94
C GLY A 315 -16.34 -9.27 22.57
N GLY A 316 -16.27 -10.56 22.34
CA GLY A 316 -15.04 -11.27 22.03
C GLY A 316 -15.23 -12.43 21.08
N ILE A 317 -14.14 -12.81 20.42
CA ILE A 317 -14.06 -13.99 19.55
C ILE A 317 -12.94 -14.88 20.09
N TYR A 318 -13.22 -16.14 20.26
CA TYR A 318 -12.31 -17.13 20.81
C TYR A 318 -12.19 -18.32 19.85
N TYR A 319 -10.98 -18.78 19.66
CA TYR A 319 -10.66 -20.03 18.97
C TYR A 319 -10.14 -21.02 19.99
N ASP A 320 -10.93 -22.05 20.28
CA ASP A 320 -10.71 -22.93 21.42
C ASP A 320 -10.56 -22.08 22.71
N ASN A 321 -9.34 -22.04 23.29
CA ASN A 321 -9.05 -21.26 24.50
C ASN A 321 -8.33 -19.93 24.20
N PHE A 322 -8.17 -19.56 22.93
CA PHE A 322 -7.42 -18.38 22.52
C PHE A 322 -8.33 -17.23 22.13
N GLU A 323 -8.20 -16.10 22.80
CA GLU A 323 -8.89 -14.86 22.42
C GLU A 323 -8.22 -14.24 21.19
N LEU A 324 -8.97 -14.05 20.10
CA LEU A 324 -8.48 -13.52 18.82
C LEU A 324 -7.77 -12.16 18.95
N ALA A 325 -8.17 -11.33 19.91
CA ALA A 325 -7.58 -10.01 20.14
C ALA A 325 -6.16 -10.10 20.74
N LYS A 326 -5.81 -11.19 21.42
CA LYS A 326 -4.57 -11.33 22.21
C LYS A 326 -3.55 -12.31 21.62
N VAL A 327 -3.93 -13.09 20.60
CA VAL A 327 -3.03 -14.08 19.98
C VAL A 327 -2.29 -13.53 18.78
N ASP A 328 -1.20 -14.21 18.41
CA ASP A 328 -0.55 -14.01 17.12
C ASP A 328 -1.47 -14.45 15.97
N LYS A 329 -2.08 -13.48 15.31
CA LYS A 329 -3.01 -13.71 14.19
C LYS A 329 -2.35 -14.41 13.01
N THR A 330 -1.03 -14.31 12.85
CA THR A 330 -0.31 -14.98 11.77
C THR A 330 -0.28 -16.49 12.02
N SER A 331 0.04 -16.92 13.25
CA SER A 331 0.03 -18.34 13.62
C SER A 331 -1.39 -18.92 13.55
N LEU A 332 -2.39 -18.17 14.04
CA LEU A 332 -3.80 -18.57 13.97
C LEU A 332 -4.26 -18.74 12.51
N ARG A 333 -4.02 -17.73 11.64
CA ARG A 333 -4.44 -17.78 10.24
C ARG A 333 -3.77 -18.89 9.43
N ARG A 334 -2.61 -19.37 9.83
CA ARG A 334 -1.96 -20.54 9.21
C ARG A 334 -2.75 -21.84 9.45
N ARG A 335 -3.57 -21.90 10.50
CA ARG A 335 -4.46 -23.01 10.81
C ARG A 335 -5.84 -22.88 10.17
N ILE A 336 -6.10 -21.75 9.52
CA ILE A 336 -7.38 -21.41 8.89
C ILE A 336 -7.24 -21.42 7.38
N GLY A 337 -8.00 -22.23 6.70
CA GLY A 337 -8.19 -22.17 5.24
C GLY A 337 -9.30 -21.17 4.92
N CYS A 338 -9.07 -20.25 4.01
CA CYS A 338 -10.08 -19.24 3.68
C CYS A 338 -10.21 -19.04 2.18
N CYS A 339 -11.46 -19.05 1.68
CA CYS A 339 -11.81 -18.65 0.33
C CYS A 339 -12.87 -17.55 0.39
N LEU A 340 -12.42 -16.29 0.19
CA LEU A 340 -13.27 -15.10 0.20
C LEU A 340 -13.92 -14.86 -1.18
N GLN A 341 -15.06 -14.21 -1.20
CA GLN A 341 -15.79 -13.83 -2.42
C GLN A 341 -14.94 -13.02 -3.40
N SER A 342 -14.08 -12.13 -2.90
CA SER A 342 -13.19 -11.28 -3.69
C SER A 342 -11.79 -11.88 -3.92
N GLY A 343 -11.63 -13.18 -3.74
CA GLY A 343 -10.34 -13.85 -3.91
C GLY A 343 -9.79 -13.69 -5.33
N SER A 344 -8.50 -13.34 -5.45
CA SER A 344 -7.79 -13.20 -6.72
C SER A 344 -6.60 -14.14 -6.83
N LEU A 345 -6.20 -14.44 -8.07
CA LEU A 345 -4.99 -15.19 -8.36
C LEU A 345 -3.82 -14.21 -8.53
N PHE A 346 -2.65 -14.63 -8.08
CA PHE A 346 -1.42 -13.88 -8.27
C PHE A 346 -0.78 -14.22 -9.63
N THR A 347 -0.08 -13.25 -10.20
CA THR A 347 0.76 -13.49 -11.38
C THR A 347 1.88 -14.48 -11.03
N GLY A 348 2.10 -15.48 -11.88
CA GLY A 348 3.09 -16.54 -11.65
C GLY A 348 2.62 -17.84 -12.29
N ASP A 349 2.93 -18.97 -11.69
CA ASP A 349 2.42 -20.28 -12.12
C ASP A 349 1.29 -20.79 -11.20
N LEU A 350 0.63 -21.84 -11.61
CA LEU A 350 -0.47 -22.43 -10.86
C LEU A 350 0.03 -23.09 -9.57
N PHE A 351 1.20 -23.73 -9.58
CA PHE A 351 1.80 -24.34 -8.40
C PHE A 351 2.04 -23.29 -7.31
N HIS A 352 2.69 -22.17 -7.67
CA HIS A 352 2.92 -21.08 -6.74
C HIS A 352 1.60 -20.50 -6.20
N ASN A 353 0.59 -20.35 -7.06
CA ASN A 353 -0.72 -19.88 -6.64
C ASN A 353 -1.41 -20.78 -5.61
N ILE A 354 -1.25 -22.09 -5.71
CA ILE A 354 -1.82 -23.05 -4.77
C ILE A 354 -1.01 -23.07 -3.46
N THR A 355 0.32 -23.08 -3.56
CA THR A 355 1.22 -23.29 -2.42
C THR A 355 1.60 -22.02 -1.67
N ILE A 356 1.11 -20.84 -2.05
CA ILE A 356 1.48 -19.56 -1.45
C ILE A 356 1.21 -19.49 0.06
N THR A 357 0.20 -20.21 0.55
CA THR A 357 -0.12 -20.32 1.98
C THR A 357 0.67 -21.42 2.70
N ALA A 358 1.30 -22.32 1.94
CA ALA A 358 2.05 -23.45 2.43
C ALA A 358 3.34 -23.65 1.59
N PRO A 359 4.38 -22.79 1.77
CA PRO A 359 5.59 -22.84 0.94
C PRO A 359 6.38 -24.15 1.04
N TRP A 360 6.11 -24.96 2.06
CA TRP A 360 6.72 -26.29 2.28
C TRP A 360 6.00 -27.40 1.51
N ALA A 361 4.83 -27.14 0.89
CA ALA A 361 4.04 -28.15 0.22
C ALA A 361 4.74 -28.67 -1.03
N THR A 362 4.65 -29.96 -1.23
CA THR A 362 5.20 -30.66 -2.40
C THR A 362 4.27 -30.58 -3.61
N GLN A 363 4.74 -31.09 -4.76
CA GLN A 363 3.87 -31.22 -5.94
C GLN A 363 2.74 -32.23 -5.70
N GLU A 364 3.00 -33.28 -4.93
CA GLU A 364 1.99 -34.26 -4.54
C GLU A 364 0.89 -33.64 -3.70
N ASP A 365 1.24 -32.80 -2.72
CA ASP A 365 0.27 -32.04 -1.92
C ASP A 365 -0.57 -31.11 -2.81
N ALA A 366 0.04 -30.43 -3.77
CA ALA A 366 -0.68 -29.58 -4.72
C ALA A 366 -1.68 -30.38 -5.57
N TRP A 367 -1.31 -31.58 -6.05
CA TRP A 367 -2.22 -32.46 -6.76
C TRP A 367 -3.33 -33.00 -5.85
N GLU A 368 -3.05 -33.27 -4.58
CA GLU A 368 -4.07 -33.65 -3.60
C GLU A 368 -5.09 -32.51 -3.40
N ALA A 369 -4.61 -31.27 -3.19
CA ALA A 369 -5.47 -30.09 -3.05
C ALA A 369 -6.31 -29.85 -4.32
N LEU A 370 -5.76 -30.05 -5.52
CA LEU A 370 -6.51 -29.96 -6.78
C LEU A 370 -7.58 -31.04 -6.89
N ARG A 371 -7.29 -32.30 -6.45
CA ARG A 371 -8.30 -33.36 -6.43
C ARG A 371 -9.44 -33.03 -5.49
N MET A 372 -9.12 -32.49 -4.29
CA MET A 372 -10.13 -32.03 -3.35
C MET A 372 -11.01 -30.92 -3.91
N ALA A 373 -10.44 -30.01 -4.71
CA ALA A 373 -11.15 -28.97 -5.41
C ALA A 373 -11.79 -29.42 -6.75
N SER A 374 -11.68 -30.71 -7.12
CA SER A 374 -12.18 -31.29 -8.39
C SER A 374 -11.65 -30.56 -9.63
N LEU A 375 -10.38 -30.19 -9.63
CA LEU A 375 -9.71 -29.45 -10.71
C LEU A 375 -8.51 -30.21 -11.31
N ASP A 376 -8.11 -31.34 -10.75
CA ASP A 376 -6.92 -32.08 -11.16
C ASP A 376 -6.99 -32.56 -12.61
N GLU A 377 -8.15 -33.02 -13.09
CA GLU A 377 -8.32 -33.43 -14.49
C GLU A 377 -8.17 -32.26 -15.46
N ASP A 378 -8.75 -31.08 -15.11
CA ASP A 378 -8.63 -29.87 -15.93
C ASP A 378 -7.16 -29.46 -16.05
N VAL A 379 -6.42 -29.47 -14.92
CA VAL A 379 -5.00 -29.10 -14.89
C VAL A 379 -4.13 -30.11 -15.63
N ARG A 380 -4.42 -31.44 -15.59
CA ARG A 380 -3.72 -32.45 -16.34
C ARG A 380 -3.88 -32.29 -17.86
N ARG A 381 -5.02 -31.73 -18.30
CA ARG A 381 -5.27 -31.41 -19.72
C ARG A 381 -4.57 -30.16 -20.20
N MET A 382 -4.08 -29.31 -19.28
CA MET A 382 -3.31 -28.11 -19.65
C MET A 382 -1.91 -28.49 -20.11
N PRO A 383 -1.38 -27.85 -21.17
CA PRO A 383 -0.07 -28.22 -21.73
C PRO A 383 1.09 -28.14 -20.75
N MET A 384 1.00 -27.20 -19.76
CA MET A 384 2.04 -26.97 -18.75
C MET A 384 1.67 -27.53 -17.36
N GLY A 385 0.49 -28.14 -17.19
CA GLY A 385 0.04 -28.69 -15.91
C GLY A 385 0.15 -27.67 -14.76
N LEU A 386 0.83 -28.03 -13.68
CA LEU A 386 1.06 -27.14 -12.53
C LEU A 386 1.89 -25.89 -12.86
N ASN A 387 2.70 -25.90 -13.92
CA ASN A 387 3.50 -24.75 -14.35
C ASN A 387 2.72 -23.83 -15.30
N THR A 388 1.40 -24.03 -15.46
CA THR A 388 0.55 -23.17 -16.28
C THR A 388 0.60 -21.74 -15.74
N VAL A 389 0.93 -20.79 -16.65
CA VAL A 389 1.10 -19.39 -16.28
C VAL A 389 -0.26 -18.75 -15.95
N VAL A 390 -0.33 -18.15 -14.80
CA VAL A 390 -1.45 -17.34 -14.33
C VAL A 390 -1.13 -15.88 -14.60
N SER A 391 -1.85 -15.25 -15.53
CA SER A 391 -1.71 -13.83 -15.84
C SER A 391 -2.42 -12.97 -14.79
N GLU A 392 -2.25 -11.66 -14.89
CA GLU A 392 -2.86 -10.70 -13.98
C GLU A 392 -4.40 -10.93 -13.87
N ASN A 393 -4.89 -10.95 -12.64
CA ASN A 393 -6.29 -11.28 -12.30
C ASN A 393 -6.77 -12.67 -12.76
N GLY A 394 -5.84 -13.59 -13.05
CA GLY A 394 -6.15 -14.96 -13.49
C GLY A 394 -6.79 -15.03 -14.88
N ASN A 395 -6.51 -14.07 -15.78
CA ASN A 395 -6.96 -14.15 -17.16
C ASN A 395 -6.46 -15.45 -17.79
N GLY A 396 -7.34 -16.15 -18.52
CA GLY A 396 -7.08 -17.49 -19.09
C GLY A 396 -7.78 -18.62 -18.34
N PHE A 397 -8.28 -18.39 -17.11
CA PHE A 397 -9.10 -19.35 -16.37
C PHE A 397 -10.57 -18.93 -16.33
N SER A 398 -11.48 -19.89 -16.45
CA SER A 398 -12.90 -19.63 -16.24
C SER A 398 -13.20 -19.24 -14.79
N GLY A 399 -14.34 -18.58 -14.52
CA GLY A 399 -14.75 -18.22 -13.15
C GLY A 399 -14.80 -19.43 -12.22
N GLY A 400 -15.31 -20.57 -12.68
CA GLY A 400 -15.32 -21.82 -11.91
C GLY A 400 -13.93 -22.40 -11.67
N GLN A 401 -13.02 -22.33 -12.66
CA GLN A 401 -11.63 -22.76 -12.47
C GLN A 401 -10.92 -21.87 -11.44
N LYS A 402 -11.09 -20.54 -11.51
CA LYS A 402 -10.53 -19.62 -10.52
C LYS A 402 -11.01 -19.95 -9.10
N GLN A 403 -12.30 -20.17 -8.91
CA GLN A 403 -12.84 -20.57 -7.61
C GLN A 403 -12.26 -21.89 -7.12
N ARG A 404 -12.15 -22.93 -7.98
CA ARG A 404 -11.55 -24.20 -7.60
C ARG A 404 -10.05 -24.07 -7.27
N ILE A 405 -9.30 -23.19 -7.93
CA ILE A 405 -7.90 -22.88 -7.55
C ILE A 405 -7.85 -22.22 -6.15
N LEU A 406 -8.76 -21.30 -5.86
CA LEU A 406 -8.84 -20.65 -4.54
C LEU A 406 -9.23 -21.65 -3.44
N ILE A 407 -10.12 -22.61 -3.73
CA ILE A 407 -10.44 -23.71 -2.81
C ILE A 407 -9.20 -24.58 -2.59
N ALA A 408 -8.48 -24.99 -3.64
CA ALA A 408 -7.25 -25.77 -3.51
C ALA A 408 -6.20 -25.02 -2.65
N ARG A 409 -6.04 -23.70 -2.85
CA ARG A 409 -5.19 -22.82 -2.03
C ARG A 409 -5.60 -22.83 -0.55
N ALA A 410 -6.89 -22.83 -0.27
CA ALA A 410 -7.39 -22.85 1.11
C ALA A 410 -7.16 -24.21 1.80
N LEU A 411 -7.07 -25.30 1.03
CA LEU A 411 -6.94 -26.67 1.52
C LEU A 411 -5.49 -27.17 1.64
N ILE A 412 -4.55 -26.58 0.91
CA ILE A 412 -3.16 -27.05 0.80
C ILE A 412 -2.44 -27.15 2.17
N SER A 413 -2.77 -26.23 3.10
CA SER A 413 -2.19 -26.21 4.45
C SER A 413 -2.80 -27.25 5.39
N LYS A 414 -3.79 -28.05 4.95
CA LYS A 414 -4.56 -29.00 5.77
C LYS A 414 -5.10 -28.32 7.04
N PRO A 415 -5.94 -27.26 6.89
CA PRO A 415 -6.36 -26.40 7.99
C PRO A 415 -7.29 -27.11 8.98
N ASP A 416 -7.28 -26.65 10.24
CA ASP A 416 -8.18 -27.12 11.29
C ASP A 416 -9.57 -26.48 11.18
N ILE A 417 -9.65 -25.28 10.56
CA ILE A 417 -10.89 -24.52 10.34
C ILE A 417 -10.90 -24.02 8.89
N ILE A 418 -12.06 -24.10 8.25
CA ILE A 418 -12.25 -23.59 6.88
C ILE A 418 -13.37 -22.56 6.87
N PHE A 419 -13.08 -21.41 6.27
CA PHE A 419 -14.06 -20.35 5.98
C PHE A 419 -14.28 -20.20 4.49
N PHE A 420 -15.52 -20.34 4.05
CA PHE A 420 -15.93 -20.14 2.66
C PHE A 420 -16.99 -19.04 2.55
N ASP A 421 -16.68 -17.96 1.83
CA ASP A 421 -17.63 -16.90 1.50
C ASP A 421 -18.01 -17.01 0.01
N GLU A 422 -19.17 -17.61 -0.28
CA GLU A 422 -19.67 -17.85 -1.62
C GLU A 422 -18.69 -18.60 -2.54
N ALA A 423 -17.83 -19.44 -1.98
CA ALA A 423 -16.72 -20.09 -2.68
C ALA A 423 -17.16 -21.03 -3.83
N THR A 424 -18.44 -21.40 -3.92
CA THR A 424 -18.98 -22.29 -4.96
C THR A 424 -19.95 -21.61 -5.90
N SER A 425 -20.11 -20.28 -5.83
CA SER A 425 -21.12 -19.52 -6.58
C SER A 425 -20.94 -19.55 -8.10
N ALA A 426 -19.71 -19.66 -8.61
CA ALA A 426 -19.40 -19.74 -10.03
C ALA A 426 -19.22 -21.18 -10.54
N LEU A 427 -19.45 -22.20 -9.69
CA LEU A 427 -19.36 -23.61 -10.10
C LEU A 427 -20.66 -24.08 -10.72
N ASP A 428 -20.56 -24.98 -11.70
CA ASP A 428 -21.68 -25.77 -12.17
C ASP A 428 -22.12 -26.81 -11.13
N ASN A 429 -23.33 -27.32 -11.22
CA ASN A 429 -23.91 -28.21 -10.22
C ASN A 429 -23.10 -29.51 -10.01
N ILE A 430 -22.46 -30.04 -11.07
CA ILE A 430 -21.68 -31.26 -11.00
C ILE A 430 -20.38 -31.01 -10.22
N SER A 431 -19.61 -30.01 -10.60
CA SER A 431 -18.39 -29.61 -9.90
C SER A 431 -18.67 -29.21 -8.43
N GLN A 432 -19.76 -28.51 -8.18
CA GLN A 432 -20.17 -28.14 -6.83
C GLN A 432 -20.44 -29.36 -5.94
N LYS A 433 -21.18 -30.37 -6.46
CA LYS A 433 -21.46 -31.60 -5.76
C LYS A 433 -20.17 -32.37 -5.43
N GLN A 434 -19.26 -32.52 -6.42
CA GLN A 434 -17.98 -33.20 -6.20
C GLN A 434 -17.11 -32.51 -5.14
N VAL A 435 -17.03 -31.18 -5.20
CA VAL A 435 -16.29 -30.39 -4.18
C VAL A 435 -16.91 -30.59 -2.80
N ALA A 436 -18.25 -30.54 -2.67
CA ALA A 436 -18.93 -30.77 -1.39
C ALA A 436 -18.64 -32.17 -0.85
N GLU A 437 -18.77 -33.23 -1.66
CA GLU A 437 -18.47 -34.61 -1.26
C GLU A 437 -17.01 -34.81 -0.83
N ASN A 438 -16.07 -34.09 -1.47
CA ASN A 438 -14.68 -34.13 -1.08
C ASN A 438 -14.44 -33.38 0.25
N LEU A 439 -15.08 -32.23 0.44
CA LEU A 439 -15.00 -31.46 1.69
C LEU A 439 -15.63 -32.20 2.88
N ASP A 440 -16.64 -33.04 2.67
CA ASP A 440 -17.27 -33.85 3.70
C ASP A 440 -16.34 -34.93 4.29
N LYS A 441 -15.28 -35.29 3.57
CA LYS A 441 -14.25 -36.21 4.04
C LYS A 441 -13.26 -35.56 5.01
N LEU A 442 -13.25 -34.22 5.10
CA LEU A 442 -12.37 -33.46 5.99
C LEU A 442 -12.91 -33.45 7.41
N LYS A 443 -12.05 -33.71 8.37
CA LYS A 443 -12.39 -33.67 9.81
C LYS A 443 -12.04 -32.31 10.42
N CYS A 444 -12.41 -31.22 9.76
CA CYS A 444 -12.15 -29.85 10.22
C CYS A 444 -13.47 -29.09 10.39
N THR A 445 -13.45 -28.05 11.20
CA THR A 445 -14.59 -27.15 11.37
C THR A 445 -14.80 -26.35 10.09
N ARG A 446 -16.03 -26.28 9.61
CA ARG A 446 -16.39 -25.59 8.36
C ARG A 446 -17.45 -24.55 8.61
N VAL A 447 -17.18 -23.33 8.22
CA VAL A 447 -18.13 -22.20 8.26
C VAL A 447 -18.31 -21.66 6.85
N VAL A 448 -19.50 -21.80 6.31
CA VAL A 448 -19.80 -21.45 4.91
C VAL A 448 -20.89 -20.40 4.87
N ILE A 449 -20.56 -19.25 4.26
CA ILE A 449 -21.58 -18.30 3.84
C ILE A 449 -22.06 -18.74 2.46
N ALA A 450 -23.30 -19.16 2.36
CA ALA A 450 -23.85 -19.65 1.11
C ALA A 450 -25.17 -18.98 0.77
N GLN A 451 -25.37 -18.75 -0.52
CA GLN A 451 -26.65 -18.33 -1.07
C GLN A 451 -27.39 -19.51 -1.72
N ARG A 452 -26.68 -20.59 -2.11
CA ARG A 452 -27.30 -21.74 -2.77
C ARG A 452 -27.78 -22.78 -1.76
N LEU A 453 -29.01 -23.22 -1.90
CA LEU A 453 -29.64 -24.25 -1.06
C LEU A 453 -28.89 -25.58 -1.07
N SER A 454 -28.31 -25.96 -2.22
CA SER A 454 -27.53 -27.19 -2.37
C SER A 454 -26.32 -27.25 -1.40
N THR A 455 -25.68 -26.11 -1.12
CA THR A 455 -24.57 -26.04 -0.16
C THR A 455 -25.06 -26.13 1.29
N ILE A 456 -26.18 -25.50 1.59
CA ILE A 456 -26.70 -25.35 2.95
C ILE A 456 -27.32 -26.65 3.46
N ARG A 457 -27.88 -27.47 2.57
CA ARG A 457 -28.59 -28.71 2.91
C ARG A 457 -27.72 -29.75 3.62
N HIS A 458 -26.40 -29.68 3.40
CA HIS A 458 -25.43 -30.61 3.99
C HIS A 458 -24.82 -30.09 5.29
N CYS A 459 -25.19 -28.88 5.75
CA CYS A 459 -24.69 -28.34 7.01
C CYS A 459 -25.33 -29.05 8.21
N ASP A 460 -24.54 -29.30 9.25
CA ASP A 460 -25.04 -29.86 10.51
C ASP A 460 -26.01 -28.87 11.18
N ARG A 461 -25.70 -27.57 11.04
CA ARG A 461 -26.49 -26.48 11.61
C ARG A 461 -26.46 -25.24 10.69
N ILE A 462 -27.56 -24.55 10.61
CA ILE A 462 -27.75 -23.34 9.81
C ILE A 462 -28.06 -22.19 10.75
N ILE A 463 -27.36 -21.08 10.57
CA ILE A 463 -27.56 -19.82 11.29
C ILE A 463 -28.16 -18.81 10.30
N VAL A 464 -29.30 -18.29 10.61
CA VAL A 464 -29.99 -17.26 9.81
C VAL A 464 -29.72 -15.91 10.44
N LEU A 465 -28.97 -15.06 9.72
CA LEU A 465 -28.70 -13.69 10.14
C LEU A 465 -29.76 -12.74 9.56
N ASP A 466 -30.33 -11.90 10.41
CA ASP A 466 -31.13 -10.75 10.00
C ASP A 466 -30.77 -9.52 10.83
N LYS A 467 -30.48 -8.42 10.15
CA LYS A 467 -30.14 -7.10 10.75
C LYS A 467 -29.09 -7.18 11.87
N GLY A 468 -28.08 -8.03 11.69
CA GLY A 468 -26.97 -8.15 12.63
C GLY A 468 -27.16 -9.11 13.80
N HIS A 469 -28.33 -9.76 13.93
CA HIS A 469 -28.66 -10.74 14.97
C HIS A 469 -28.89 -12.12 14.37
N ILE A 470 -28.78 -13.16 15.21
CA ILE A 470 -29.23 -14.51 14.85
C ILE A 470 -30.76 -14.56 14.99
N ALA A 471 -31.45 -14.64 13.84
CA ALA A 471 -32.90 -14.72 13.80
C ALA A 471 -33.41 -16.13 13.99
N GLU A 472 -32.78 -17.12 13.38
CA GLU A 472 -33.15 -18.54 13.46
C GLU A 472 -31.87 -19.39 13.48
N GLU A 473 -31.98 -20.53 14.13
CA GLU A 473 -30.93 -21.53 14.22
C GLU A 473 -31.54 -22.93 14.24
N GLY A 474 -30.93 -23.89 13.53
CA GLY A 474 -31.38 -25.28 13.48
C GLY A 474 -30.86 -26.03 12.27
N THR A 475 -31.30 -27.27 12.12
CA THR A 475 -31.05 -28.07 10.92
C THR A 475 -31.90 -27.61 9.74
N TYR A 476 -31.56 -28.04 8.52
CA TYR A 476 -32.33 -27.70 7.31
C TYR A 476 -33.83 -28.07 7.45
N GLU A 477 -34.12 -29.28 7.95
CA GLU A 477 -35.47 -29.79 8.10
C GLU A 477 -36.24 -29.01 9.17
N GLU A 478 -35.61 -28.71 10.30
CA GLU A 478 -36.24 -27.92 11.38
C GLU A 478 -36.63 -26.52 10.91
N LEU A 479 -35.72 -25.83 10.22
CA LEU A 479 -35.94 -24.47 9.73
C LEU A 479 -36.98 -24.42 8.63
N MET A 480 -37.02 -25.40 7.73
CA MET A 480 -38.09 -25.52 6.73
C MET A 480 -39.45 -25.77 7.36
N ALA A 481 -39.52 -26.59 8.43
CA ALA A 481 -40.75 -26.87 9.15
C ALA A 481 -41.28 -25.67 9.94
N LYS A 482 -40.39 -24.79 10.45
CA LYS A 482 -40.75 -23.54 11.15
C LYS A 482 -41.47 -22.53 10.27
N LYS A 483 -41.34 -22.61 8.93
CA LYS A 483 -41.89 -21.65 7.94
C LYS A 483 -41.55 -20.20 8.26
N GLY A 484 -40.38 -19.95 8.81
CA GLY A 484 -39.85 -18.65 9.19
C GLY A 484 -39.04 -18.00 8.09
N LEU A 485 -38.07 -17.12 8.48
CA LEU A 485 -37.23 -16.37 7.57
C LEU A 485 -36.40 -17.27 6.66
N PHE A 486 -35.91 -18.40 7.20
CA PHE A 486 -35.14 -19.38 6.40
C PHE A 486 -35.97 -19.90 5.24
N SER A 487 -37.21 -20.30 5.50
CA SER A 487 -38.11 -20.85 4.47
C SER A 487 -38.41 -19.80 3.38
N GLU A 488 -38.61 -18.53 3.76
CA GLU A 488 -38.76 -17.44 2.77
C GLU A 488 -37.55 -17.29 1.85
N ILE A 489 -36.32 -17.37 2.42
CA ILE A 489 -35.07 -17.30 1.66
C ILE A 489 -34.96 -18.51 0.72
N ALA A 490 -35.28 -19.70 1.23
CA ALA A 490 -35.24 -20.94 0.47
C ALA A 490 -36.22 -20.94 -0.71
N PHE A 491 -37.48 -20.52 -0.49
CA PHE A 491 -38.50 -20.45 -1.56
C PHE A 491 -38.19 -19.42 -2.65
N ARG A 492 -37.41 -18.38 -2.37
CA ARG A 492 -36.98 -17.43 -3.40
C ARG A 492 -35.88 -17.96 -4.32
N GLN A 493 -35.28 -19.08 -3.97
CA GLN A 493 -34.16 -19.72 -4.73
C GLN A 493 -34.64 -20.98 -5.48
N LEU A 494 -35.84 -21.42 -5.23
CA LEU A 494 -36.56 -22.46 -5.99
C LEU A 494 -37.31 -21.85 -7.18
#